data_bdd682be3bb07ec3efa884c22e0bc3ba
#
_entry.id   bdd682be3bb07ec3efa884c22e0bc3ba
#
_cell.length_a   1.000
_cell.length_b   1.000
_cell.length_c   1.000
_cell.angle_alpha   90.00
_cell.angle_beta   90.00
_cell.angle_gamma   90.00
#
_symmetry.space_group_name_H-M   'P 1'
#
loop_
_entity.id
_entity.type
_entity.pdbx_description
1 polymer ?
#
loop_
_entity_poly.entity_id
_entity_poly.type
_entity_poly.pdbx_seq_one_letter_code
_entity_poly.pdbx_strand_id
1 'polypeptide(L)'
;MTNEVIHPEGWAPALGYANGILTESGTLYTGGQIGWDANKIFVSDEFVPQMRQALQNILEIVEAAGGTAADVVRLTWFVTDKTVYLENQRDVGRAYRDIFGRHFPAMSMLVVAGLI
;
A
#
# COMPACT_ATOMS: atom_id res chain seq x y z
N MET A 1 -7.59 17.98 20.34
CA MET A 1 -6.82 17.91 19.11
C MET A 1 -6.25 16.53 19.01
N THR A 2 -6.82 15.74 18.16
CA THR A 2 -6.53 14.32 18.15
C THR A 2 -6.24 13.85 16.73
N ASN A 3 -5.38 12.87 16.65
CA ASN A 3 -5.19 12.12 15.42
C ASN A 3 -6.37 11.16 15.25
N GLU A 4 -6.73 10.89 14.03
CA GLU A 4 -7.82 9.99 13.72
C GLU A 4 -7.28 8.67 13.20
N VAL A 5 -7.74 7.55 13.77
CA VAL A 5 -7.41 6.22 13.25
C VAL A 5 -8.27 5.96 12.02
N ILE A 6 -7.62 5.63 10.90
CA ILE A 6 -8.28 5.31 9.66
C ILE A 6 -8.28 3.80 9.48
N HIS A 7 -9.48 3.24 9.36
CA HIS A 7 -9.67 1.81 9.17
C HIS A 7 -10.76 1.61 8.11
N PRO A 8 -10.41 1.12 6.91
CA PRO A 8 -11.42 0.95 5.86
C PRO A 8 -12.56 0.04 6.33
N GLU A 9 -13.77 0.41 5.96
CA GLU A 9 -14.96 -0.35 6.35
C GLU A 9 -14.89 -1.78 5.80
N GLY A 10 -15.25 -2.74 6.64
CA GLY A 10 -15.25 -4.14 6.26
C GLY A 10 -13.91 -4.86 6.40
N TRP A 11 -12.85 -4.14 6.72
CA TRP A 11 -11.56 -4.78 6.94
C TRP A 11 -11.52 -5.48 8.31
N ALA A 12 -10.81 -6.63 8.34
CA ALA A 12 -10.56 -7.33 9.59
C ALA A 12 -9.83 -6.42 10.60
N PRO A 13 -10.04 -6.59 11.91
CA PRO A 13 -9.41 -5.73 12.92
C PRO A 13 -7.88 -5.72 12.81
N ALA A 14 -7.29 -4.55 12.96
CA ALA A 14 -5.84 -4.39 13.05
C ALA A 14 -5.43 -4.63 14.51
N LEU A 15 -4.63 -5.67 14.74
CA LEU A 15 -4.23 -6.07 16.08
C LEU A 15 -2.80 -5.63 16.35
N GLY A 16 -2.65 -4.65 17.26
CA GLY A 16 -1.34 -4.13 17.64
C GLY A 16 -0.77 -3.08 16.69
N TYR A 17 -1.57 -2.57 15.75
CA TYR A 17 -1.17 -1.52 14.80
C TYR A 17 -2.41 -0.80 14.27
N ALA A 18 -2.21 0.27 13.52
CA ALA A 18 -3.27 0.93 12.77
C ALA A 18 -2.92 0.90 11.29
N ASN A 19 -3.91 0.76 10.42
CA ASN A 19 -3.70 0.83 8.97
C ASN A 19 -3.39 2.25 8.52
N GLY A 20 -4.01 3.24 9.14
CA GLY A 20 -3.72 4.63 8.86
C GLY A 20 -3.98 5.51 10.05
N ILE A 21 -3.22 6.60 10.12
CA ILE A 21 -3.43 7.66 11.11
C ILE A 21 -3.47 8.98 10.35
N LEU A 22 -4.60 9.66 10.42
CA LEU A 22 -4.73 11.01 9.87
C LEU A 22 -4.44 12.01 10.97
N THR A 23 -3.38 12.79 10.77
CA THR A 23 -3.01 13.79 11.77
C THR A 23 -3.94 14.99 11.68
N GLU A 24 -3.96 15.77 12.73
CA GLU A 24 -4.74 16.98 12.79
C GLU A 24 -4.37 17.98 11.69
N SER A 25 -3.11 18.02 11.30
CA SER A 25 -2.63 18.89 10.22
C SER A 25 -2.99 18.39 8.82
N GLY A 26 -3.60 17.22 8.71
CA GLY A 26 -4.03 16.68 7.42
C GLY A 26 -3.05 15.72 6.75
N THR A 27 -2.01 15.28 7.44
CA THR A 27 -1.09 14.28 6.92
C THR A 27 -1.57 12.88 7.28
N LEU A 28 -1.66 12.01 6.29
CA LEU A 28 -2.02 10.60 6.51
C LEU A 28 -0.75 9.75 6.51
N TYR A 29 -0.55 9.01 7.59
CA TYR A 29 0.49 7.98 7.67
C TYR A 29 -0.17 6.63 7.54
N THR A 30 0.34 5.77 6.67
CA THR A 30 -0.19 4.42 6.54
C THR A 30 0.77 3.41 7.16
N GLY A 31 0.20 2.38 7.78
CA GLY A 31 0.95 1.18 8.11
C GLY A 31 1.39 0.49 6.83
N GLY A 32 2.45 -0.31 6.89
CA GLY A 32 2.91 -1.06 5.73
C GLY A 32 1.80 -2.00 5.23
N GLN A 33 1.60 -2.04 3.93
CA GLN A 33 0.59 -2.90 3.31
C GLN A 33 1.26 -4.02 2.54
N ILE A 34 0.65 -5.18 2.59
CA ILE A 34 1.14 -6.39 1.93
C ILE A 34 0.03 -7.00 1.07
N GLY A 35 0.33 -8.09 0.40
CA GLY A 35 -0.56 -8.67 -0.61
C GLY A 35 -1.73 -9.48 -0.06
N TRP A 36 -2.30 -9.07 1.05
CA TRP A 36 -3.51 -9.72 1.57
C TRP A 36 -4.74 -8.83 1.42
N ASP A 37 -5.93 -9.48 1.41
CA ASP A 37 -7.20 -8.78 1.23
C ASP A 37 -7.75 -8.24 2.56
N ALA A 38 -8.98 -7.75 2.54
CA ALA A 38 -9.66 -7.20 3.72
C ALA A 38 -9.80 -8.19 4.88
N ASN A 39 -9.75 -9.49 4.58
CA ASN A 39 -9.83 -10.56 5.58
C ASN A 39 -8.46 -11.09 5.99
N LYS A 40 -7.39 -10.40 5.59
CA LYS A 40 -6.00 -10.79 5.84
C LYS A 40 -5.63 -12.14 5.21
N ILE A 41 -6.19 -12.41 4.04
CA ILE A 41 -5.87 -13.61 3.26
C ILE A 41 -5.06 -13.21 2.05
N PHE A 42 -3.87 -13.80 1.88
CA PHE A 42 -3.01 -13.52 0.73
C PHE A 42 -3.71 -13.92 -0.56
N VAL A 43 -3.70 -13.01 -1.54
CA VAL A 43 -4.39 -13.22 -2.81
C VAL A 43 -3.64 -14.17 -3.74
N SER A 44 -2.34 -14.33 -3.54
CA SER A 44 -1.47 -15.13 -4.41
C SER A 44 -0.11 -15.31 -3.76
N ASP A 45 0.63 -16.32 -4.20
CA ASP A 45 2.04 -16.50 -3.85
C ASP A 45 2.96 -15.73 -4.81
N GLU A 46 2.40 -15.17 -5.88
CA GLU A 46 3.18 -14.48 -6.91
C GLU A 46 3.36 -13.00 -6.59
N PHE A 47 4.50 -12.46 -7.06
CA PHE A 47 4.90 -11.09 -6.76
C PHE A 47 3.92 -10.03 -7.28
N VAL A 48 3.58 -10.10 -8.57
CA VAL A 48 2.75 -9.04 -9.20
C VAL A 48 1.35 -8.97 -8.60
N PRO A 49 0.62 -10.08 -8.40
CA PRO A 49 -0.67 -10.02 -7.71
C PRO A 49 -0.57 -9.49 -6.28
N GLN A 50 0.46 -9.87 -5.53
CA GLN A 50 0.66 -9.35 -4.17
C GLN A 50 0.92 -7.85 -4.19
N MET A 51 1.76 -7.38 -5.10
CA MET A 51 2.07 -5.96 -5.25
C MET A 51 0.82 -5.17 -5.62
N ARG A 52 0.03 -5.69 -6.55
CA ARG A 52 -1.25 -5.06 -6.95
C ARG A 52 -2.18 -4.92 -5.74
N GLN A 53 -2.31 -5.98 -4.94
CA GLN A 53 -3.16 -5.94 -3.75
C GLN A 53 -2.66 -4.94 -2.72
N ALA A 54 -1.34 -4.87 -2.51
CA ALA A 54 -0.77 -3.91 -1.56
C ALA A 54 -1.06 -2.47 -1.99
N LEU A 55 -0.93 -2.15 -3.29
CA LEU A 55 -1.28 -0.83 -3.81
C LEU A 55 -2.77 -0.54 -3.67
N GLN A 56 -3.62 -1.53 -3.93
CA GLN A 56 -5.06 -1.38 -3.76
C GLN A 56 -5.40 -1.09 -2.30
N ASN A 57 -4.75 -1.78 -1.37
CA ASN A 57 -4.95 -1.54 0.06
C ASN A 57 -4.57 -0.11 0.45
N ILE A 58 -3.45 0.39 -0.07
CA ILE A 58 -3.02 1.78 0.18
C ILE A 58 -4.09 2.74 -0.31
N LEU A 59 -4.58 2.54 -1.52
CA LEU A 59 -5.61 3.42 -2.09
C LEU A 59 -6.88 3.40 -1.25
N GLU A 60 -7.31 2.23 -0.77
CA GLU A 60 -8.49 2.13 0.09
C GLU A 60 -8.30 2.88 1.40
N ILE A 61 -7.11 2.84 2.00
CA ILE A 61 -6.81 3.61 3.22
C ILE A 61 -6.89 5.11 2.91
N VAL A 62 -6.29 5.54 1.82
CA VAL A 62 -6.31 6.95 1.40
C VAL A 62 -7.74 7.42 1.18
N GLU A 63 -8.54 6.63 0.49
CA GLU A 63 -9.95 6.97 0.24
C GLU A 63 -10.77 6.99 1.52
N ALA A 64 -10.50 6.08 2.46
CA ALA A 64 -11.17 6.10 3.76
C ALA A 64 -10.85 7.37 4.56
N ALA A 65 -9.70 7.97 4.31
CA ALA A 65 -9.32 9.25 4.92
C ALA A 65 -9.84 10.46 4.14
N GLY A 66 -10.56 10.24 3.04
CA GLY A 66 -11.13 11.31 2.22
C GLY A 66 -10.22 11.79 1.09
N GLY A 67 -9.12 11.10 0.82
CA GLY A 67 -8.17 11.46 -0.23
C GLY A 67 -8.36 10.67 -1.51
N THR A 68 -7.46 10.91 -2.45
CA THR A 68 -7.39 10.22 -3.73
C THR A 68 -5.94 9.81 -4.01
N ALA A 69 -5.74 9.02 -5.07
CA ALA A 69 -4.38 8.62 -5.47
C ALA A 69 -3.46 9.84 -5.67
N ALA A 70 -3.99 10.95 -6.17
CA ALA A 70 -3.21 12.18 -6.39
C ALA A 70 -2.66 12.80 -5.10
N ASP A 71 -3.23 12.45 -3.96
CA ASP A 71 -2.77 12.95 -2.66
C ASP A 71 -1.57 12.18 -2.11
N VAL A 72 -1.22 11.06 -2.72
CA VAL A 72 -0.05 10.28 -2.32
C VAL A 72 1.20 11.01 -2.81
N VAL A 73 2.07 11.39 -1.87
CA VAL A 73 3.26 12.18 -2.19
C VAL A 73 4.54 11.38 -2.06
N ARG A 74 4.51 10.25 -1.37
CA ARG A 74 5.68 9.39 -1.21
C ARG A 74 5.25 7.93 -1.06
N LEU A 75 5.95 7.04 -1.78
CA LEU A 75 5.85 5.59 -1.62
C LEU A 75 7.23 5.02 -1.31
N THR A 76 7.28 4.13 -0.35
CA THR A 76 8.46 3.31 -0.11
C THR A 76 8.07 1.85 -0.33
N TRP A 77 8.83 1.17 -1.18
CA TRP A 77 8.58 -0.23 -1.53
C TRP A 77 9.62 -1.09 -0.84
N PHE A 78 9.17 -2.14 -0.22
CA PHE A 78 10.04 -3.15 0.37
C PHE A 78 9.81 -4.45 -0.38
N VAL A 79 10.83 -4.93 -1.09
CA VAL A 79 10.75 -6.19 -1.84
C VAL A 79 11.78 -7.17 -1.29
N THR A 80 11.46 -8.46 -1.37
CA THR A 80 12.32 -9.49 -0.82
C THR A 80 13.24 -10.12 -1.87
N ASP A 81 12.96 -9.90 -3.16
CA ASP A 81 13.72 -10.50 -4.25
C ASP A 81 13.88 -9.48 -5.39
N LYS A 82 15.10 -8.97 -5.54
CA LYS A 82 15.43 -7.99 -6.57
C LYS A 82 15.23 -8.55 -7.98
N THR A 83 15.60 -9.82 -8.19
CA THR A 83 15.52 -10.46 -9.51
C THR A 83 14.08 -10.57 -9.96
N VAL A 84 13.18 -11.00 -9.07
CA VAL A 84 11.76 -11.11 -9.38
C VAL A 84 11.19 -9.74 -9.77
N TYR A 85 11.55 -8.68 -9.05
CA TYR A 85 11.11 -7.34 -9.42
C TYR A 85 11.62 -6.96 -10.82
N LEU A 86 12.91 -7.14 -11.08
CA LEU A 86 13.51 -6.74 -12.35
C LEU A 86 12.93 -7.51 -13.54
N GLU A 87 12.57 -8.77 -13.34
CA GLU A 87 11.95 -9.61 -14.37
C GLU A 87 10.49 -9.26 -14.65
N ASN A 88 9.84 -8.51 -13.76
CA ASN A 88 8.42 -8.20 -13.85
C ASN A 88 8.11 -6.70 -13.97
N GLN A 89 9.09 -5.88 -14.35
CA GLN A 89 8.92 -4.42 -14.37
C GLN A 89 7.76 -3.95 -15.26
N ARG A 90 7.53 -4.61 -16.38
CA ARG A 90 6.43 -4.24 -17.28
C ARG A 90 5.07 -4.47 -16.61
N ASP A 91 4.90 -5.63 -15.97
CA ASP A 91 3.65 -5.96 -15.29
C ASP A 91 3.46 -5.13 -14.03
N VAL A 92 4.54 -4.81 -13.33
CA VAL A 92 4.52 -3.89 -12.18
C VAL A 92 4.02 -2.51 -12.64
N GLY A 93 4.56 -1.98 -13.72
CA GLY A 93 4.14 -0.68 -14.26
C GLY A 93 2.68 -0.68 -14.67
N ARG A 94 2.22 -1.76 -15.30
CA ARG A 94 0.82 -1.89 -15.70
C ARG A 94 -0.11 -1.92 -14.48
N ALA A 95 0.21 -2.74 -13.49
CA ALA A 95 -0.57 -2.84 -12.27
C ALA A 95 -0.61 -1.50 -11.52
N TYR A 96 0.53 -0.80 -11.46
CA TYR A 96 0.60 0.51 -10.84
C TYR A 96 -0.35 1.50 -11.53
N ARG A 97 -0.29 1.57 -12.86
CA ARG A 97 -1.14 2.50 -13.61
C ARG A 97 -2.62 2.16 -13.50
N ASP A 98 -2.96 0.88 -13.40
CA ASP A 98 -4.36 0.45 -13.23
C ASP A 98 -4.95 0.98 -11.93
N ILE A 99 -4.14 1.13 -10.89
CA ILE A 99 -4.60 1.51 -9.55
C ILE A 99 -4.41 3.01 -9.30
N PHE A 100 -3.24 3.53 -9.58
CA PHE A 100 -2.88 4.93 -9.28
C PHE A 100 -2.94 5.85 -10.50
N GLY A 101 -3.19 5.31 -11.70
CA GLY A 101 -3.16 6.10 -12.92
C GLY A 101 -1.75 6.59 -13.24
N ARG A 102 -1.67 7.78 -13.81
CA ARG A 102 -0.38 8.38 -14.20
C ARG A 102 0.16 9.33 -13.15
N HIS A 103 -0.16 9.10 -11.91
CA HIS A 103 0.38 9.86 -10.79
C HIS A 103 1.58 9.10 -10.21
N PHE A 104 2.74 9.75 -10.18
CA PHE A 104 4.00 9.14 -9.75
C PHE A 104 4.59 9.96 -8.60
N PRO A 105 4.34 9.57 -7.34
CA PRO A 105 4.91 10.27 -6.19
C PRO A 105 6.41 10.03 -6.07
N ALA A 106 7.05 10.72 -5.15
CA ALA A 106 8.44 10.43 -4.81
C ALA A 106 8.52 8.98 -4.30
N MET A 107 9.49 8.22 -4.80
CA MET A 107 9.58 6.78 -4.50
C MET A 107 10.98 6.37 -4.10
N SER A 108 11.04 5.36 -3.22
CA SER A 108 12.23 4.57 -2.96
C SER A 108 11.84 3.11 -2.98
N MET A 109 12.75 2.26 -3.45
CA MET A 109 12.55 0.82 -3.41
C MET A 109 13.77 0.17 -2.78
N LEU A 110 13.52 -0.67 -1.80
CA LEU A 110 14.58 -1.34 -1.04
C LEU A 110 14.36 -2.85 -1.07
N VAL A 111 15.46 -3.57 -1.18
CA VAL A 111 15.44 -5.03 -1.00
C VAL A 111 15.71 -5.30 0.48
N VAL A 112 14.84 -6.10 1.10
CA VAL A 112 14.95 -6.45 2.52
C VAL A 112 15.06 -7.95 2.67
N ALA A 113 15.56 -8.40 3.82
CA ALA A 113 15.76 -9.83 4.09
C ALA A 113 14.43 -10.60 4.17
N GLY A 114 13.36 -9.95 4.58
CA GLY A 114 12.04 -10.55 4.68
C GLY A 114 11.04 -9.56 5.24
N LEU A 115 9.76 -9.93 5.14
CA LEU A 115 8.66 -9.18 5.73
C LEU A 115 8.05 -10.01 6.86
N ILE A 116 7.52 -9.36 7.84
CA ILE A 116 6.90 -10.02 8.99
C ILE A 116 5.45 -10.37 8.67
#